data_43c48ebd45bdfffe4e5fc4ca3379c410
#
_entry.id   43c48ebd45bdfffe4e5fc4ca3379c410
#
_cell.length_a   1.000
_cell.length_b   1.000
_cell.length_c   1.000
_cell.angle_alpha   90.00
_cell.angle_beta   90.00
_cell.angle_gamma   90.00
#
_symmetry.space_group_name_H-M   'P 1'
#
loop_
_entity.id
_entity.type
_entity.pdbx_description
1 polymer ?
#
loop_
_entity_poly.entity_id
_entity_poly.type
_entity_poly.pdbx_seq_one_letter_code
_entity_poly.pdbx_strand_id
1 'polypeptide(L)' 'MKYPYVYAWGNNPKRKALKGRACRILRRGKLNSIQIEFSDGTQEIVSGNAIRKKP' A
#
# COMPACT_ATOMS: atom_id res chain seq x y z
N MET A 1 13.06 -6.83 -8.04
CA MET A 1 12.27 -6.48 -6.84
C MET A 1 10.82 -6.24 -7.19
N LYS A 2 9.93 -6.92 -6.53
CA LYS A 2 8.51 -6.91 -6.91
C LYS A 2 7.64 -6.02 -6.04
N TYR A 3 8.12 -5.61 -4.87
CA TYR A 3 7.35 -4.84 -3.92
C TYR A 3 8.18 -3.66 -3.41
N PRO A 4 8.28 -2.59 -4.24
CA PRO A 4 9.20 -1.48 -3.95
C PRO A 4 8.67 -0.47 -2.93
N TYR A 5 7.43 -0.66 -2.44
CA TYR A 5 6.81 0.27 -1.52
C TYR A 5 6.47 -0.40 -0.20
N VAL A 6 6.26 0.42 0.84
CA VAL A 6 5.77 -0.06 2.13
C VAL A 6 4.51 0.73 2.48
N TYR A 7 3.53 0.05 3.07
CA TYR A 7 2.34 0.71 3.57
C TYR A 7 2.67 1.41 4.88
N ALA A 8 2.38 2.72 4.95
CA ALA A 8 2.82 3.55 6.06
C ALA A 8 1.71 3.93 7.05
N TRP A 9 0.44 3.85 6.63
CA TRP A 9 -0.66 4.26 7.48
C TRP A 9 -1.08 3.17 8.44
N GLY A 10 -1.48 3.56 9.67
CA GLY A 10 -1.94 2.62 10.67
C GLY A 10 -2.96 3.26 11.60
N ASN A 11 -3.84 4.10 11.05
CA ASN A 11 -4.75 4.92 11.85
C ASN A 11 -6.07 4.21 12.21
N ASN A 12 -6.23 2.95 11.87
CA ASN A 12 -7.34 2.13 12.35
C ASN A 12 -6.88 0.67 12.44
N PRO A 13 -7.67 -0.22 13.08
CA PRO A 13 -7.21 -1.59 13.30
C PRO A 13 -6.82 -2.34 12.04
N LYS A 14 -7.59 -2.18 10.95
CA LYS A 14 -7.27 -2.83 9.69
C LYS A 14 -5.96 -2.31 9.10
N ARG A 15 -5.80 -1.00 9.08
CA ARG A 15 -4.59 -0.38 8.52
C ARG A 15 -3.37 -0.65 9.40
N LYS A 16 -3.58 -0.72 10.70
CA LYS A 16 -2.49 -1.04 11.61
C LYS A 16 -1.90 -2.41 11.32
N ALA A 17 -2.75 -3.38 10.99
CA ALA A 17 -2.29 -4.71 10.64
C ALA A 17 -1.51 -4.73 9.32
N LEU A 18 -1.75 -3.75 8.44
CA LEU A 18 -1.07 -3.67 7.15
C LEU A 18 0.20 -2.83 7.21
N LYS A 19 0.34 -2.00 8.24
CA LYS A 19 1.46 -1.06 8.34
C LYS A 19 2.79 -1.80 8.35
N GLY A 20 3.71 -1.31 7.52
CA GLY A 20 5.05 -1.90 7.41
C GLY A 20 5.15 -3.03 6.40
N ARG A 21 4.05 -3.46 5.81
CA ARG A 21 4.09 -4.53 4.83
C ARG A 21 4.55 -4.00 3.47
N ALA A 22 5.35 -4.80 2.80
CA ALA A 22 5.79 -4.50 1.44
C ALA A 22 4.61 -4.61 0.47
N CYS A 23 4.56 -3.71 -0.50
CA CYS A 23 3.49 -3.70 -1.49
C CYS A 23 3.99 -3.14 -2.82
N ARG A 24 3.16 -3.29 -3.84
CA ARG A 24 3.43 -2.71 -5.15
C ARG A 24 2.16 -2.08 -5.68
N ILE A 25 2.31 -1.10 -6.58
CA ILE A 25 1.18 -0.44 -7.21
C ILE A 25 0.76 -1.26 -8.43
N LEU A 26 -0.52 -1.64 -8.47
CA LEU A 26 -1.08 -2.36 -9.62
C LEU A 26 -1.64 -1.38 -10.64
N ARG A 27 -2.34 -0.34 -10.17
CA ARG A 27 -2.87 0.69 -11.06
C ARG A 27 -3.18 1.94 -10.24
N ARG A 28 -3.28 3.06 -10.95
CA ARG A 28 -3.66 4.33 -10.34
C ARG A 28 -5.06 4.68 -10.76
N GLY A 29 -5.85 5.16 -9.79
CA GLY A 29 -7.20 5.63 -10.04
C GLY A 29 -7.28 7.15 -10.00
N LYS A 30 -8.50 7.66 -9.82
CA LYS A 30 -8.74 9.10 -9.75
C LYS A 30 -8.40 9.62 -8.37
N LEU A 31 -8.12 10.92 -8.27
CA LEU A 31 -7.99 11.62 -7.00
C LEU A 31 -6.95 11.01 -6.07
N ASN A 32 -5.81 10.66 -6.59
CA ASN A 32 -4.72 10.10 -5.77
C ASN A 32 -5.03 8.73 -5.16
N SER A 33 -6.04 8.02 -5.70
CA SER A 33 -6.30 6.64 -5.30
C SER A 33 -5.39 5.70 -6.06
N ILE A 34 -4.93 4.65 -5.38
CA ILE A 34 -4.13 3.61 -6.03
C ILE A 34 -4.60 2.25 -5.56
N GLN A 35 -4.47 1.28 -6.45
CA GLN A 35 -4.67 -0.12 -6.10
C GLN A 35 -3.30 -0.75 -5.87
N ILE A 36 -3.13 -1.34 -4.70
CA ILE A 36 -1.87 -1.96 -4.33
C ILE A 36 -2.06 -3.43 -4.03
N GLU A 37 -0.97 -4.18 -4.15
CA GLU A 37 -0.94 -5.60 -3.78
C GLU A 37 0.20 -5.80 -2.79
N PHE A 38 -0.09 -6.46 -1.68
CA PHE A 38 0.92 -6.84 -0.70
C PHE A 38 1.60 -8.14 -1.11
N SER A 39 2.72 -8.44 -0.47
CA SER A 39 3.52 -9.60 -0.83
C SER A 39 2.80 -10.93 -0.58
N ASP A 40 1.74 -10.93 0.22
CA ASP A 40 0.93 -12.13 0.46
C ASP A 40 -0.24 -12.29 -0.51
N GLY A 41 -0.34 -11.39 -1.50
CA GLY A 41 -1.40 -11.43 -2.49
C GLY A 41 -2.62 -10.60 -2.16
N THR A 42 -2.71 -10.02 -0.98
CA THR A 42 -3.82 -9.15 -0.58
C THR A 42 -3.81 -7.86 -1.40
N GLN A 43 -4.97 -7.44 -1.89
CA GLN A 43 -5.11 -6.21 -2.66
C GLN A 43 -5.99 -5.22 -1.92
N GLU A 44 -5.62 -3.94 -1.99
CA GLU A 44 -6.37 -2.87 -1.35
C GLU A 44 -6.33 -1.63 -2.23
N ILE A 45 -7.36 -0.79 -2.08
CA ILE A 45 -7.37 0.53 -2.71
C ILE A 45 -7.16 1.56 -1.60
N VAL A 46 -6.09 2.34 -1.75
CA VAL A 46 -5.67 3.29 -0.73
C VAL A 46 -5.26 4.60 -1.39
N SER A 47 -5.07 5.64 -0.57
CA SER A 47 -4.51 6.89 -1.04
C SER A 47 -3.04 6.70 -1.42
N GLY A 48 -2.58 7.39 -2.45
CA GLY A 48 -1.18 7.39 -2.80
C GLY A 48 -0.27 7.90 -1.68
N ASN A 49 -0.83 8.65 -0.73
CA ASN A 49 -0.07 9.13 0.43
C ASN A 49 0.14 8.06 1.49
N ALA A 50 -0.54 6.92 1.37
CA ALA A 50 -0.49 5.87 2.38
C ALA A 50 0.73 4.96 2.24
N ILE A 51 1.49 5.09 1.16
CA ILE A 51 2.66 4.25 0.92
C ILE A 51 3.92 5.10 0.84
N ARG A 52 5.04 4.44 1.08
CA ARG A 52 6.37 5.07 0.98
C ARG A 52 7.27 4.16 0.17
N LYS A 53 8.15 4.75 -0.61
CA LYS A 53 9.14 3.99 -1.35
C LYS A 53 10.17 3.44 -0.38
N LYS A 54 10.54 2.18 -0.57
CA LYS A 54 11.59 1.58 0.26
C LYS A 54 12.93 2.26 -0.01
N PRO A 55 13.74 2.41 1.04
CA PRO A 55 15.09 2.93 0.86
C PRO A 55 15.98 1.99 0.08
#